data_b4f7a3595ec90ebaf57cc50cba76dd74
#
_entry.id   b4f7a3595ec90ebaf57cc50cba76dd74
#
_cell.length_a   1.000
_cell.length_b   1.000
_cell.length_c   1.000
_cell.angle_alpha   90.00
_cell.angle_beta   90.00
_cell.angle_gamma   90.00
#
_symmetry.space_group_name_H-M   'P 1'
#
loop_
_entity.id
_entity.type
_entity.pdbx_description
1 polymer ?
#
loop_
_entity_poly.entity_id
_entity_poly.type
_entity_poly.pdbx_seq_one_letter_code
_entity_poly.pdbx_strand_id
1 'polypeptide(L)'
;MLTEVAWYVKNYQEDGTGEMKTTHPVGLKKPNELGLYDMSGNVWEWCEDTYTKEYYHDGKSVSPEWPLKGATLFFRRVLRGGSWGGTSLGCRVSYIDYDIGNYNDEYGGFRFALDSNQE
;
A
#
# COMPACT_ATOMS: atom_id res chain seq x y z
N MET A 1 -9.95 12.01 11.22
CA MET A 1 -9.55 10.73 11.84
C MET A 1 -9.26 9.70 10.74
N LEU A 2 -8.40 8.70 11.02
CA LEU A 2 -8.05 7.68 10.02
C LEU A 2 -9.25 6.94 9.45
N THR A 3 -10.26 6.65 10.27
CA THR A 3 -11.52 6.01 9.84
C THR A 3 -12.28 6.78 8.75
N GLU A 4 -12.02 8.06 8.57
CA GLU A 4 -12.67 8.85 7.52
C GLU A 4 -12.04 8.67 6.14
N VAL A 5 -10.77 8.27 6.10
CA VAL A 5 -9.97 8.17 4.87
C VAL A 5 -9.51 6.76 4.54
N ALA A 6 -9.65 5.82 5.47
CA ALA A 6 -9.11 4.46 5.33
C ALA A 6 -10.12 3.38 5.73
N TRP A 7 -10.06 2.26 4.99
CA TRP A 7 -10.66 1.00 5.39
C TRP A 7 -9.60 0.12 6.04
N TYR A 8 -9.72 -0.13 7.35
CA TYR A 8 -8.80 -0.95 8.13
C TYR A 8 -9.56 -1.66 9.26
N VAL A 9 -8.88 -2.48 10.05
CA VAL A 9 -9.53 -3.38 11.02
C VAL A 9 -10.51 -2.68 11.96
N LYS A 10 -10.29 -1.44 12.33
CA LYS A 10 -11.15 -0.70 13.26
C LYS A 10 -12.55 -0.42 12.70
N ASN A 11 -12.70 -0.29 11.38
CA ASN A 11 -14.01 -0.06 10.78
C ASN A 11 -15.00 -1.19 11.05
N TYR A 12 -14.54 -2.42 11.22
CA TYR A 12 -15.38 -3.58 11.52
C TYR A 12 -15.76 -3.71 12.99
N GLN A 13 -15.02 -3.05 13.87
CA GLN A 13 -15.23 -3.09 15.30
C GLN A 13 -16.22 -2.03 15.77
N GLU A 14 -16.35 -0.93 15.03
CA GLU A 14 -17.13 0.24 15.42
C GLU A 14 -18.58 0.21 14.92
N ASP A 15 -18.86 -0.44 13.80
CA ASP A 15 -20.19 -0.42 13.22
C ASP A 15 -21.16 -1.48 13.78
N GLY A 16 -20.65 -2.41 14.57
CA GLY A 16 -21.46 -3.44 15.24
C GLY A 16 -22.21 -4.41 14.30
N THR A 17 -22.02 -4.25 13.00
CA THR A 17 -22.77 -5.05 12.00
C THR A 17 -22.16 -6.43 11.80
N GLY A 18 -20.93 -6.63 12.26
CA GLY A 18 -20.20 -7.88 12.02
C GLY A 18 -19.91 -8.14 10.54
N GLU A 19 -20.21 -7.16 9.69
CA GLU A 19 -20.14 -7.31 8.25
C GLU A 19 -18.77 -7.03 7.69
N MET A 20 -18.34 -8.01 7.02
CA MET A 20 -17.39 -8.08 5.90
C MET A 20 -15.99 -7.54 6.13
N LYS A 21 -15.20 -8.38 6.73
CA LYS A 21 -13.74 -8.38 6.59
C LYS A 21 -13.39 -8.63 5.12
N THR A 22 -13.39 -7.60 4.31
CA THR A 22 -13.15 -7.69 2.88
C THR A 22 -12.73 -6.32 2.31
N THR A 23 -12.35 -6.34 1.05
CA THR A 23 -12.13 -5.12 0.27
C THR A 23 -13.44 -4.34 0.10
N HIS A 24 -13.30 -3.04 -0.09
CA HIS A 24 -14.41 -2.12 -0.37
C HIS A 24 -14.23 -1.50 -1.76
N PRO A 25 -15.33 -1.09 -2.40
CA PRO A 25 -15.24 -0.29 -3.62
C PRO A 25 -14.39 0.96 -3.38
N VAL A 26 -13.59 1.34 -4.38
CA VAL A 26 -12.72 2.51 -4.32
C VAL A 26 -13.51 3.81 -4.27
N GLY A 27 -12.94 4.85 -3.68
CA GLY A 27 -13.50 6.20 -3.70
C GLY A 27 -14.66 6.44 -2.74
N LEU A 28 -14.94 5.55 -1.79
CA LEU A 28 -16.02 5.72 -0.81
C LEU A 28 -15.62 6.55 0.41
N LYS A 29 -14.35 6.54 0.77
CA LYS A 29 -13.80 7.35 1.85
C LYS A 29 -13.41 8.73 1.35
N LYS A 30 -13.09 9.65 2.27
CA LYS A 30 -12.62 11.00 1.90
C LYS A 30 -11.26 10.92 1.23
N PRO A 31 -11.02 11.73 0.18
CA PRO A 31 -9.69 11.86 -0.41
C PRO A 31 -8.73 12.60 0.52
N ASN A 32 -7.44 12.50 0.24
CA ASN A 32 -6.44 13.37 0.87
C ASN A 32 -6.47 14.78 0.26
N GLU A 33 -5.56 15.65 0.73
CA GLU A 33 -5.44 17.04 0.27
C GLU A 33 -5.07 17.19 -1.20
N LEU A 34 -4.57 16.13 -1.83
CA LEU A 34 -4.27 16.08 -3.26
C LEU A 34 -5.42 15.51 -4.10
N GLY A 35 -6.56 15.19 -3.47
CA GLY A 35 -7.70 14.59 -4.15
C GLY A 35 -7.55 13.08 -4.43
N LEU A 36 -6.58 12.41 -3.80
CA LEU A 36 -6.33 10.98 -3.99
C LEU A 36 -7.09 10.16 -2.94
N TYR A 37 -7.78 9.13 -3.42
CA TYR A 37 -8.59 8.23 -2.61
C TYR A 37 -7.82 6.96 -2.24
N ASP A 38 -8.16 6.38 -1.10
CA ASP A 38 -7.68 5.07 -0.63
C ASP A 38 -6.14 4.94 -0.59
N MET A 39 -5.46 6.06 -0.29
CA MET A 39 -4.00 6.06 -0.09
C MET A 39 -3.59 5.39 1.22
N SER A 40 -4.56 5.15 2.09
CA SER A 40 -4.42 4.38 3.33
C SER A 40 -5.57 3.40 3.43
N GLY A 41 -5.26 2.14 3.75
CA GLY A 41 -6.26 1.08 3.91
C GLY A 41 -6.79 0.50 2.60
N ASN A 42 -7.85 -0.25 2.70
CA ASN A 42 -8.46 -1.07 1.68
C ASN A 42 -7.55 -2.26 1.29
N VAL A 43 -6.60 -2.06 0.38
CA VAL A 43 -5.61 -3.07 0.01
C VAL A 43 -4.20 -2.50 0.05
N TRP A 44 -3.22 -3.35 0.40
CA TRP A 44 -1.82 -3.05 0.17
C TRP A 44 -1.57 -2.81 -1.30
N GLU A 45 -0.76 -1.80 -1.62
CA GLU A 45 -0.46 -1.47 -2.99
C GLU A 45 0.99 -1.80 -3.33
N TRP A 46 1.16 -2.61 -4.37
CA TRP A 46 2.46 -2.93 -4.92
C TRP A 46 3.13 -1.68 -5.46
N CYS A 47 4.38 -1.46 -5.03
CA CYS A 47 5.26 -0.46 -5.59
C CYS A 47 6.24 -1.09 -6.57
N GLU A 48 6.75 -0.30 -7.49
CA GLU A 48 7.79 -0.72 -8.43
C GLU A 48 9.11 -1.04 -7.72
N ASP A 49 9.33 -0.42 -6.56
CA ASP A 49 10.57 -0.51 -5.79
C ASP A 49 10.84 -1.95 -5.33
N THR A 50 12.06 -2.39 -5.54
CA THR A 50 12.58 -3.60 -4.91
C THR A 50 12.90 -3.29 -3.44
N TYR A 51 12.42 -4.12 -2.54
CA TYR A 51 12.75 -3.99 -1.13
C TYR A 51 14.18 -4.46 -0.87
N THR A 52 15.00 -3.57 -0.35
CA THR A 52 16.30 -3.90 0.25
C THR A 52 16.37 -3.27 1.64
N LYS A 53 16.87 -4.02 2.60
CA LYS A 53 16.98 -3.56 3.98
C LYS A 53 17.85 -2.29 4.07
N GLU A 54 18.94 -2.26 3.33
CA GLU A 54 19.91 -1.18 3.31
C GLU A 54 19.32 0.12 2.78
N TYR A 55 18.50 0.06 1.74
CA TYR A 55 17.88 1.24 1.12
C TYR A 55 17.06 2.06 2.11
N TYR A 56 16.29 1.39 2.95
CA TYR A 56 15.39 2.06 3.90
C TYR A 56 16.05 2.44 5.22
N HIS A 57 17.19 1.86 5.53
CA HIS A 57 17.91 2.16 6.77
C HIS A 57 18.98 3.24 6.61
N ASP A 58 19.55 3.40 5.42
CA ASP A 58 20.63 4.34 5.17
C ASP A 58 20.18 5.76 4.84
N GLY A 59 18.88 6.02 4.81
CA GLY A 59 18.33 7.35 4.50
C GLY A 59 18.65 7.84 3.10
N LYS A 60 19.12 6.98 2.21
CA LYS A 60 19.36 7.34 0.82
C LYS A 60 18.04 7.42 0.08
N SER A 61 17.71 8.61 -0.38
CA SER A 61 16.45 8.93 -1.07
C SER A 61 16.47 8.60 -2.57
N VAL A 62 17.42 7.82 -3.04
CA VAL A 62 17.50 7.44 -4.45
C VAL A 62 16.77 6.12 -4.64
N SER A 63 15.71 6.12 -5.42
CA SER A 63 15.08 4.88 -5.87
C SER A 63 16.12 3.98 -6.50
N PRO A 64 16.21 2.71 -6.08
CA PRO A 64 17.09 1.77 -6.78
C PRO A 64 16.68 1.73 -8.26
N GLU A 65 17.65 1.78 -9.16
CA GLU A 65 17.38 1.67 -10.59
C GLU A 65 16.58 0.41 -10.87
N TRP A 66 15.41 0.59 -11.42
CA TRP A 66 14.52 -0.49 -11.75
C TRP A 66 14.49 -0.74 -13.27
N PRO A 67 14.39 -1.98 -13.71
CA PRO A 67 14.59 -3.21 -12.93
C PRO A 67 16.09 -3.45 -12.64
N LEU A 68 16.40 -3.94 -11.45
CA LEU A 68 17.73 -4.45 -11.21
C LEU A 68 18.02 -5.53 -12.24
N LYS A 69 19.10 -5.39 -12.98
CA LYS A 69 19.52 -6.40 -13.97
C LYS A 69 19.60 -7.77 -13.29
N GLY A 70 18.88 -8.75 -13.83
CA GLY A 70 18.77 -10.08 -13.24
C GLY A 70 17.68 -10.23 -12.17
N ALA A 71 16.80 -9.23 -12.01
CA ALA A 71 15.65 -9.37 -11.15
C ALA A 71 14.77 -10.55 -11.58
N THR A 72 14.61 -11.52 -10.70
CA THR A 72 13.73 -12.66 -10.89
C THR A 72 12.39 -12.42 -10.18
N LEU A 73 11.40 -13.27 -10.43
CA LEU A 73 10.10 -13.26 -9.74
C LEU A 73 10.20 -13.40 -8.21
N PHE A 74 11.37 -13.80 -7.70
CA PHE A 74 11.61 -14.00 -6.27
C PHE A 74 12.08 -12.73 -5.53
N PHE A 75 12.25 -11.60 -6.22
CA PHE A 75 12.60 -10.35 -5.55
C PHE A 75 11.43 -9.84 -4.72
N ARG A 76 11.76 -9.38 -3.52
CA ARG A 76 10.80 -8.71 -2.64
C ARG A 76 10.50 -7.32 -3.18
N ARG A 77 9.23 -7.01 -3.28
CA ARG A 77 8.74 -5.69 -3.66
C ARG A 77 8.12 -4.98 -2.48
N VAL A 78 8.21 -3.68 -2.50
CA VAL A 78 7.59 -2.81 -1.51
C VAL A 78 6.09 -2.82 -1.63
N LEU A 79 5.42 -2.84 -0.48
CA LEU A 79 3.99 -2.65 -0.31
C LEU A 79 3.75 -1.41 0.55
N ARG A 80 2.75 -0.63 0.18
CA ARG A 80 2.37 0.59 0.89
C ARG A 80 0.88 0.66 1.14
N GLY A 81 0.49 1.49 2.12
CA GLY A 81 -0.87 1.95 2.34
C GLY A 81 -1.66 1.17 3.40
N GLY A 82 -1.28 -0.05 3.71
CA GLY A 82 -2.08 -0.90 4.60
C GLY A 82 -3.27 -1.55 3.92
N SER A 83 -4.01 -2.37 4.66
CA SER A 83 -5.15 -3.12 4.13
C SER A 83 -6.35 -3.10 5.07
N TRP A 84 -7.48 -3.59 4.57
CA TRP A 84 -8.72 -3.73 5.32
C TRP A 84 -8.58 -4.62 6.58
N GLY A 85 -7.69 -5.60 6.54
CA GLY A 85 -7.43 -6.50 7.68
C GLY A 85 -6.31 -6.03 8.61
N GLY A 86 -5.61 -4.95 8.26
CA GLY A 86 -4.48 -4.42 9.00
C GLY A 86 -4.85 -3.40 10.06
N THR A 87 -3.88 -3.12 10.96
CA THR A 87 -4.01 -2.09 11.98
C THR A 87 -3.69 -0.70 11.42
N SER A 88 -3.96 0.33 12.22
CA SER A 88 -3.60 1.72 11.89
C SER A 88 -2.10 1.92 11.64
N LEU A 89 -1.25 1.09 12.22
CA LEU A 89 0.21 1.15 12.01
C LEU A 89 0.57 0.98 10.54
N GLY A 90 -0.01 -0.02 9.87
CA GLY A 90 0.23 -0.27 8.44
C GLY A 90 -0.29 0.82 7.52
N CYS A 91 -1.26 1.61 7.97
CA CYS A 91 -1.82 2.72 7.22
C CYS A 91 -0.99 4.02 7.28
N ARG A 92 0.09 4.05 8.06
CA ARG A 92 0.96 5.22 8.13
C ARG A 92 1.68 5.44 6.82
N VAL A 93 1.82 6.69 6.40
CA VAL A 93 2.55 7.08 5.18
C VAL A 93 3.99 6.57 5.16
N SER A 94 4.63 6.51 6.32
CA SER A 94 6.01 6.03 6.47
C SER A 94 6.14 4.52 6.57
N TYR A 95 5.04 3.79 6.77
CA TYR A 95 5.10 2.34 6.93
C TYR A 95 5.40 1.65 5.61
N ILE A 96 6.34 0.73 5.65
CA ILE A 96 6.78 -0.05 4.49
C ILE A 96 6.62 -1.52 4.84
N ASP A 97 5.89 -2.24 4.01
CA ASP A 97 5.86 -3.69 4.01
C ASP A 97 6.49 -4.22 2.73
N TYR A 98 6.67 -5.52 2.63
CA TYR A 98 7.23 -6.15 1.44
C TYR A 98 6.78 -7.61 1.34
N ASP A 99 6.73 -8.09 0.12
CA ASP A 99 6.49 -9.50 -0.17
C ASP A 99 7.15 -9.91 -1.48
N ILE A 100 7.14 -11.21 -1.77
CA ILE A 100 7.63 -11.75 -3.02
C ILE A 100 6.72 -11.30 -4.17
N GLY A 101 7.32 -10.79 -5.26
CA GLY A 101 6.57 -10.15 -6.33
C GLY A 101 5.57 -11.04 -7.11
N ASN A 102 5.60 -12.35 -6.90
CA ASN A 102 4.63 -13.29 -7.47
C ASN A 102 3.53 -13.73 -6.49
N TYR A 103 3.59 -13.22 -5.24
CA TYR A 103 2.57 -13.49 -4.24
C TYR A 103 1.33 -12.63 -4.50
N ASN A 104 0.18 -13.23 -4.39
CA ASN A 104 -1.09 -12.53 -4.41
C ASN A 104 -2.00 -13.06 -3.31
N ASP A 105 -2.81 -12.19 -2.74
CA ASP A 105 -3.81 -12.50 -1.75
C ASP A 105 -4.95 -11.47 -1.77
N GLU A 106 -5.89 -11.64 -0.86
CA GLU A 106 -7.05 -10.75 -0.72
C GLU A 106 -6.72 -9.37 -0.13
N TYR A 107 -5.48 -9.16 0.34
CA TYR A 107 -5.04 -7.91 0.94
C TYR A 107 -4.23 -7.03 -0.02
N GLY A 108 -3.85 -7.55 -1.18
CA GLY A 108 -2.97 -6.89 -2.13
C GLY A 108 -3.69 -6.36 -3.37
N GLY A 109 -3.20 -5.25 -3.89
CA GLY A 109 -3.67 -4.62 -5.11
C GLY A 109 -2.65 -3.66 -5.68
N PHE A 110 -3.06 -2.81 -6.58
CA PHE A 110 -2.18 -1.83 -7.20
C PHE A 110 -2.97 -0.62 -7.71
N ARG A 111 -2.25 0.46 -8.00
CA ARG A 111 -2.78 1.59 -8.79
C ARG A 111 -1.78 2.02 -9.85
N PHE A 112 -2.27 2.63 -10.90
CA PHE A 112 -1.42 3.21 -11.92
C PHE A 112 -0.79 4.51 -11.43
N ALA A 113 0.46 4.73 -11.84
CA ALA A 113 1.16 5.99 -11.68
C ALA A 113 1.68 6.44 -13.04
N LEU A 114 1.66 7.74 -13.28
CA LEU A 114 2.23 8.35 -14.47
C LEU A 114 3.53 9.04 -14.11
N ASP A 115 4.59 8.75 -14.85
CA ASP A 115 5.85 9.48 -14.72
C ASP A 115 5.68 10.90 -15.24
N SER A 116 6.06 11.89 -14.44
CA SER A 116 5.99 13.31 -14.79
C SER A 116 6.88 13.70 -16.00
N ASN A 117 7.83 12.84 -16.37
CA ASN A 117 8.71 13.05 -17.52
C ASN A 117 8.17 12.50 -18.84
N GLN A 118 6.99 11.90 -18.83
CA GLN A 118 6.31 11.44 -20.04
C GLN A 118 5.16 12.40 -20.38
N GLU A 119 5.54 13.50 -20.99
CA GLU A 119 4.59 14.30 -21.76
C GLU A 119 4.51 13.82 -23.20
#